data_e7655a740c122ae3dbf33ee423d3b7f2
#
_entry.id   e7655a740c122ae3dbf33ee423d3b7f2
#
_cell.length_a   1.000
_cell.length_b   1.000
_cell.length_c   1.000
_cell.angle_alpha   90.00
_cell.angle_beta   90.00
_cell.angle_gamma   90.00
#
_symmetry.space_group_name_H-M   'P 1'
#
loop_
_entity.id
_entity.type
_entity.pdbx_description
1 polymer ?
#
loop_
_entity_poly.entity_id
_entity_poly.type
_entity_poly.pdbx_seq_one_letter_code
_entity_poly.pdbx_strand_id
1 'polypeptide(L)'
;KNIAKAQTIGEKEAQQSYSETYEPLLKGYNIALDVLGRKVDTYAFSSLIEDKNEINFFIGGAYGFQREFLTKCDVTISLSDMTMAHKVANIVLTEQIFRALSIQNNHPYHK
;
A
#
# COMPACT_ATOMS: atom_id res chain seq x y z
N LYS A 1 -8.57 -5.59 -8.37
CA LYS A 1 -8.91 -6.96 -8.01
C LYS A 1 -10.13 -6.97 -7.15
N ASN A 2 -11.10 -7.75 -7.53
CA ASN A 2 -12.38 -7.79 -6.83
C ASN A 2 -12.37 -8.84 -5.73
N ILE A 3 -12.51 -8.40 -4.49
CA ILE A 3 -12.64 -9.29 -3.34
C ILE A 3 -13.85 -8.87 -2.51
N ALA A 4 -14.94 -8.56 -3.18
CA ALA A 4 -16.15 -8.12 -2.51
C ALA A 4 -16.67 -9.14 -1.50
N LYS A 5 -16.41 -10.41 -1.75
CA LYS A 5 -16.82 -11.47 -0.86
C LYS A 5 -16.25 -11.28 0.55
N ALA A 6 -15.04 -10.76 0.65
CA ALA A 6 -14.40 -10.56 1.94
C ALA A 6 -15.14 -9.57 2.82
N GLN A 7 -15.94 -8.70 2.24
CA GLN A 7 -16.64 -7.68 3.00
C GLN A 7 -17.88 -8.22 3.69
N THR A 8 -18.32 -9.44 3.36
CA THR A 8 -19.52 -10.03 3.93
C THR A 8 -19.24 -11.07 5.01
N ILE A 9 -17.98 -11.27 5.37
CA ILE A 9 -17.59 -12.23 6.39
C ILE A 9 -16.91 -11.50 7.53
N GLY A 10 -16.55 -12.23 8.57
CA GLY A 10 -15.92 -11.64 9.74
C GLY A 10 -14.55 -11.03 9.44
N GLU A 11 -14.07 -10.20 10.35
CA GLU A 11 -12.81 -9.48 10.16
C GLU A 11 -11.65 -10.41 9.86
N LYS A 12 -11.54 -11.50 10.62
CA LYS A 12 -10.41 -12.42 10.47
C LYS A 12 -10.43 -13.09 9.10
N GLU A 13 -11.63 -13.48 8.67
CA GLU A 13 -11.76 -14.16 7.39
C GLU A 13 -11.57 -13.20 6.23
N ALA A 14 -12.00 -11.95 6.41
CA ALA A 14 -11.75 -10.94 5.39
C ALA A 14 -10.26 -10.71 5.20
N GLN A 15 -9.50 -10.60 6.29
CA GLN A 15 -8.06 -10.41 6.22
C GLN A 15 -7.39 -11.60 5.55
N GLN A 16 -7.85 -12.81 5.85
CA GLN A 16 -7.29 -14.00 5.22
C GLN A 16 -7.58 -14.01 3.72
N SER A 17 -8.78 -13.61 3.33
CA SER A 17 -9.16 -13.57 1.92
C SER A 17 -8.24 -12.62 1.14
N TYR A 18 -7.95 -11.45 1.68
CA TYR A 18 -7.03 -10.51 1.04
C TYR A 18 -5.63 -11.10 0.95
N SER A 19 -5.16 -11.72 2.03
CA SER A 19 -3.83 -12.31 2.05
C SER A 19 -3.68 -13.41 1.01
N GLU A 20 -4.68 -14.28 0.90
CA GLU A 20 -4.64 -15.38 -0.07
C GLU A 20 -4.67 -14.87 -1.50
N THR A 21 -5.35 -13.75 -1.73
CA THR A 21 -5.41 -13.14 -3.06
C THR A 21 -4.07 -12.55 -3.47
N TYR A 22 -3.39 -11.89 -2.54
CA TYR A 22 -2.18 -11.14 -2.85
C TYR A 22 -0.89 -11.93 -2.70
N GLU A 23 -0.88 -12.95 -1.86
CA GLU A 23 0.35 -13.68 -1.56
C GLU A 23 1.07 -14.19 -2.80
N PRO A 24 0.37 -14.75 -3.79
CA PRO A 24 1.06 -15.23 -5.00
C PRO A 24 1.69 -14.11 -5.83
N LEU A 25 1.36 -12.85 -5.53
CA LEU A 25 1.86 -11.71 -6.29
C LEU A 25 3.09 -11.09 -5.67
N LEU A 26 3.62 -11.65 -4.57
CA LEU A 26 4.77 -11.10 -3.87
C LEU A 26 6.04 -11.32 -4.65
N LYS A 27 6.40 -10.34 -5.45
CA LYS A 27 7.63 -10.31 -6.25
C LYS A 27 8.22 -8.92 -6.15
N GLY A 28 9.54 -8.81 -6.33
CA GLY A 28 10.18 -7.53 -6.29
C GLY A 28 10.10 -6.90 -4.91
N TYR A 29 9.95 -5.58 -4.86
CA TYR A 29 9.86 -4.85 -3.61
C TYR A 29 8.39 -4.65 -3.26
N ASN A 30 7.97 -5.17 -2.13
CA ASN A 30 6.55 -5.23 -1.79
C ASN A 30 6.23 -4.27 -0.66
N ILE A 31 5.32 -3.35 -0.92
CA ILE A 31 4.92 -2.32 0.02
C ILE A 31 3.45 -2.50 0.34
N ALA A 32 3.15 -2.75 1.61
CA ALA A 32 1.76 -2.84 2.07
C ALA A 32 1.34 -1.48 2.64
N LEU A 33 0.10 -1.12 2.39
CA LEU A 33 -0.47 0.12 2.90
C LEU A 33 -1.47 -0.23 3.99
N ASP A 34 -1.17 0.22 5.20
CA ASP A 34 -2.00 -0.08 6.36
C ASP A 34 -1.90 1.11 7.32
N VAL A 35 -3.03 1.47 7.93
CA VAL A 35 -3.07 2.64 8.81
C VAL A 35 -2.09 2.51 9.98
N LEU A 36 -1.79 1.28 10.37
CA LEU A 36 -0.85 1.03 11.47
C LEU A 36 0.59 0.92 11.00
N GLY A 37 0.85 1.12 9.71
CA GLY A 37 2.20 1.06 9.18
C GLY A 37 3.04 2.28 9.56
N ARG A 38 4.29 2.26 9.10
CA ARG A 38 5.21 3.37 9.35
C ARG A 38 4.74 4.61 8.61
N LYS A 39 4.68 5.73 9.32
CA LYS A 39 4.27 6.99 8.71
C LYS A 39 5.42 7.56 7.89
N VAL A 40 5.10 8.01 6.69
CA VAL A 40 6.10 8.59 5.79
C VAL A 40 5.54 9.87 5.20
N ASP A 41 6.41 10.88 5.04
CA ASP A 41 6.02 12.03 4.25
C ASP A 41 6.38 11.77 2.79
N THR A 42 6.10 12.75 1.92
CA THR A 42 6.32 12.55 0.48
C THR A 42 7.78 12.31 0.16
N TYR A 43 8.70 12.99 0.82
CA TYR A 43 10.13 12.81 0.56
C TYR A 43 10.62 11.44 1.02
N ALA A 44 10.15 10.99 2.18
CA ALA A 44 10.49 9.65 2.65
C ALA A 44 9.92 8.59 1.71
N PHE A 45 8.70 8.80 1.21
CA PHE A 45 8.10 7.89 0.25
C PHE A 45 8.91 7.85 -1.04
N SER A 46 9.33 9.00 -1.54
CA SER A 46 10.16 9.07 -2.73
C SER A 46 11.45 8.28 -2.56
N SER A 47 12.12 8.45 -1.42
CA SER A 47 13.35 7.71 -1.15
C SER A 47 13.10 6.22 -1.05
N LEU A 48 11.95 5.83 -0.52
CA LEU A 48 11.61 4.42 -0.34
C LEU A 48 11.52 3.70 -1.68
N ILE A 49 10.96 4.35 -2.70
CA ILE A 49 10.74 3.70 -3.99
C ILE A 49 11.85 3.97 -5.00
N GLU A 50 12.80 4.84 -4.65
CA GLU A 50 13.91 5.16 -5.53
C GLU A 50 14.81 3.93 -5.72
N ASP A 51 15.31 3.74 -6.93
CA ASP A 51 16.25 2.64 -7.26
C ASP A 51 15.64 1.24 -7.19
N LYS A 52 14.33 1.14 -7.12
CA LYS A 52 13.66 -0.16 -7.17
C LYS A 52 13.20 -0.42 -8.59
N ASN A 53 13.45 -1.64 -9.08
CA ASN A 53 13.07 -2.00 -10.44
C ASN A 53 11.62 -2.44 -10.53
N GLU A 54 11.16 -3.17 -9.53
CA GLU A 54 9.78 -3.66 -9.53
C GLU A 54 9.20 -3.43 -8.15
N ILE A 55 8.10 -2.70 -8.10
CA ILE A 55 7.44 -2.38 -6.83
C ILE A 55 5.99 -2.77 -6.93
N ASN A 56 5.53 -3.47 -5.92
CA ASN A 56 4.13 -3.85 -5.80
C ASN A 56 3.54 -3.18 -4.57
N PHE A 57 2.41 -2.52 -4.76
CA PHE A 57 1.69 -1.89 -3.68
C PHE A 57 0.44 -2.71 -3.39
N PHE A 58 0.22 -2.99 -2.12
CA PHE A 58 -0.95 -3.75 -1.69
C PHE A 58 -1.78 -2.89 -0.76
N ILE A 59 -3.05 -2.71 -1.11
CA ILE A 59 -3.98 -1.92 -0.33
C ILE A 59 -4.99 -2.87 0.28
N GLY A 60 -5.04 -2.92 1.60
CA GLY A 60 -5.97 -3.81 2.30
C GLY A 60 -7.39 -3.28 2.26
N GLY A 61 -8.33 -4.15 2.61
CA GLY A 61 -9.72 -3.77 2.73
C GLY A 61 -10.01 -3.07 4.05
N ALA A 62 -11.29 -3.03 4.41
CA ALA A 62 -11.74 -2.31 5.60
C ALA A 62 -11.07 -2.82 6.88
N TYR A 63 -10.68 -4.07 6.90
CA TYR A 63 -10.09 -4.69 8.09
C TYR A 63 -8.58 -4.82 8.02
N GLY A 64 -7.96 -4.30 6.95
CA GLY A 64 -6.52 -4.38 6.78
C GLY A 64 -6.04 -5.74 6.36
N PHE A 65 -4.79 -6.04 6.67
CA PHE A 65 -4.14 -7.30 6.32
C PHE A 65 -3.88 -8.13 7.55
N GLN A 66 -3.78 -9.45 7.36
CA GLN A 66 -3.28 -10.33 8.41
C GLN A 66 -1.81 -9.99 8.66
N ARG A 67 -1.41 -10.17 9.92
CA ARG A 67 -0.02 -9.90 10.29
C ARG A 67 0.95 -10.73 9.46
N GLU A 68 0.58 -11.98 9.18
CA GLU A 68 1.45 -12.87 8.41
C GLU A 68 1.73 -12.34 7.02
N PHE A 69 0.71 -11.75 6.38
CA PHE A 69 0.92 -11.15 5.07
C PHE A 69 1.88 -9.98 5.16
N LEU A 70 1.70 -9.15 6.19
CA LEU A 70 2.55 -7.97 6.37
C LEU A 70 4.01 -8.35 6.57
N THR A 71 4.27 -9.48 7.24
CA THR A 71 5.66 -9.92 7.44
C THR A 71 6.30 -10.37 6.14
N LYS A 72 5.51 -10.70 5.12
CA LYS A 72 6.04 -11.10 3.82
C LYS A 72 6.29 -9.91 2.91
N CYS A 73 5.83 -8.73 3.29
CA CYS A 73 6.12 -7.51 2.54
C CYS A 73 7.43 -6.92 3.04
N ASP A 74 8.08 -6.16 2.19
CA ASP A 74 9.35 -5.52 2.56
C ASP A 74 9.13 -4.40 3.55
N VAL A 75 8.00 -3.71 3.43
CA VAL A 75 7.68 -2.62 4.34
C VAL A 75 6.18 -2.40 4.36
N THR A 76 5.69 -1.94 5.49
CA THR A 76 4.30 -1.52 5.65
C THR A 76 4.32 -0.03 5.98
N ILE A 77 3.63 0.76 5.16
CA ILE A 77 3.57 2.21 5.39
C ILE A 77 2.14 2.66 5.55
N SER A 78 1.98 3.80 6.20
CA SER A 78 0.68 4.43 6.39
C SER A 78 0.63 5.72 5.60
N LEU A 79 -0.40 5.88 4.78
CA LEU A 79 -0.60 7.11 4.04
C LEU A 79 -1.12 8.23 4.94
N SER A 80 -1.79 7.87 6.03
CA SER A 80 -2.42 8.85 6.92
C SER A 80 -2.87 8.12 8.17
N ASP A 81 -3.00 8.88 9.26
CA ASP A 81 -3.62 8.34 10.47
C ASP A 81 -5.11 8.11 10.28
N MET A 82 -5.68 8.69 9.24
CA MET A 82 -7.11 8.57 8.97
C MET A 82 -7.39 7.34 8.13
N THR A 83 -8.44 6.64 8.49
CA THR A 83 -8.90 5.49 7.72
C THR A 83 -9.50 5.97 6.40
N MET A 84 -9.15 5.31 5.33
CA MET A 84 -9.64 5.66 4.00
C MET A 84 -10.31 4.49 3.35
N ALA A 85 -11.34 4.78 2.55
CA ALA A 85 -11.91 3.76 1.67
C ALA A 85 -10.84 3.29 0.70
N HIS A 86 -10.93 2.03 0.28
CA HIS A 86 -9.95 1.42 -0.60
C HIS A 86 -9.70 2.29 -1.85
N LYS A 87 -10.76 2.78 -2.49
CA LYS A 87 -10.61 3.58 -3.70
C LYS A 87 -9.95 4.92 -3.43
N VAL A 88 -10.24 5.51 -2.28
CA VAL A 88 -9.62 6.78 -1.90
C VAL A 88 -8.13 6.57 -1.65
N ALA A 89 -7.79 5.50 -0.94
CA ALA A 89 -6.39 5.18 -0.70
C ALA A 89 -5.64 4.97 -2.01
N ASN A 90 -6.26 4.34 -2.98
CA ASN A 90 -5.65 4.12 -4.29
C ASN A 90 -5.36 5.46 -4.99
N ILE A 91 -6.29 6.39 -4.91
CA ILE A 91 -6.11 7.71 -5.51
C ILE A 91 -4.97 8.46 -4.83
N VAL A 92 -4.95 8.43 -3.50
CA VAL A 92 -3.89 9.11 -2.73
C VAL A 92 -2.53 8.49 -3.07
N LEU A 93 -2.46 7.17 -3.12
CA LEU A 93 -1.22 6.49 -3.46
C LEU A 93 -0.74 6.89 -4.84
N THR A 94 -1.63 6.89 -5.82
CA THR A 94 -1.27 7.23 -7.19
C THR A 94 -0.73 8.65 -7.28
N GLU A 95 -1.36 9.57 -6.58
CA GLU A 95 -0.93 10.95 -6.58
C GLU A 95 0.46 11.09 -5.93
N GLN A 96 0.70 10.33 -4.86
CA GLN A 96 2.00 10.37 -4.20
C GLN A 96 3.10 9.73 -5.06
N ILE A 97 2.77 8.68 -5.81
CA ILE A 97 3.72 8.11 -6.75
C ILE A 97 4.13 9.15 -7.78
N PHE A 98 3.17 9.90 -8.29
CA PHE A 98 3.48 10.95 -9.26
C PHE A 98 4.39 12.01 -8.65
N ARG A 99 4.12 12.42 -7.40
CA ARG A 99 4.99 13.37 -6.71
C ARG A 99 6.39 12.81 -6.52
N ALA A 100 6.49 11.54 -6.12
CA ALA A 100 7.80 10.92 -5.90
C ALA A 100 8.61 10.90 -7.18
N LEU A 101 8.00 10.55 -8.29
CA LEU A 101 8.69 10.55 -9.58
C LEU A 101 9.07 11.96 -10.00
N SER A 102 8.24 12.94 -9.68
CA SER A 102 8.56 14.34 -9.96
C SER A 102 9.81 14.78 -9.20
N ILE A 103 9.88 14.43 -7.94
CA ILE A 103 11.05 14.75 -7.10
C ILE A 103 12.29 14.11 -7.68
N GLN A 104 12.22 12.84 -8.04
CA GLN A 104 13.37 12.10 -8.53
C GLN A 104 13.87 12.63 -9.86
N ASN A 105 13.00 13.25 -10.65
CA ASN A 105 13.35 13.77 -11.97
C ASN A 105 13.40 15.28 -12.01
N ASN A 106 13.40 15.94 -10.87
CA ASN A 106 13.47 17.40 -10.76
C ASN A 106 12.34 18.09 -11.52
N HIS A 107 11.19 17.45 -11.58
CA HIS A 107 10.03 18.03 -12.24
C HIS A 107 9.32 18.98 -11.26
N PRO A 108 8.79 20.12 -11.75
CA PRO A 108 8.23 21.14 -10.84
C PRO A 108 6.89 20.80 -10.22
N TYR A 109 6.29 19.66 -10.53
CA TYR A 109 4.97 19.34 -10.00
C TYR A 109 4.93 19.39 -8.48
N HIS A 110 5.92 18.77 -7.84
CA HIS A 110 5.98 18.79 -6.37
C HIS A 110 6.59 20.09 -5.91
N LYS A 111 5.87 20.75 -5.01
CA LYS A 111 6.33 22.03 -4.49
C LYS A 111 6.47 22.02 -3.00
#